data_9ea8cc329671033c782905d3304e742a
#
_entry.id   9ea8cc329671033c782905d3304e742a
#
_cell.length_a   1.000
_cell.length_b   1.000
_cell.length_c   1.000
_cell.angle_alpha   90.00
_cell.angle_beta   90.00
_cell.angle_gamma   90.00
#
_symmetry.space_group_name_H-M   'P 1'
#
loop_
_entity.id
_entity.type
_entity.pdbx_description
1 polymer ?
#
loop_
_entity_poly.entity_id
_entity_poly.type
_entity_poly.pdbx_seq_one_letter_code
_entity_poly.pdbx_strand_id
1 'polypeptide(L)'
;VFVFGLLNGVEIFKLSNLENSLAISNPATPMTVCTPSGVKIRNMFLAFGHSNVVTTGMTLLVILVNVLVYHLTRIWEAKFCLKNDTVAATTEPACRCFSLAEIVSATQNFSDAFVIGRGGFGKVYKAYIPAIQEIVALKRLHWSSRQGAHEFWTEIETLSKLRHIHLVSLIGYCNESQEMILVYEYIPRGTLADNLYKMSRKGNDIAPLGWEQRLRICIGAARGLEYLHNGTEYGVIHRDVKDSNILLDENFVAKISDFGLSKLERLTQSKSYVSTKVKGTPGFCDPDY
;
A
#
# COMPACT_ATOMS: atom_id res chain seq x y z
N VAL A 1 -1.96 -5.53 26.35
CA VAL A 1 -1.19 -4.40 26.92
C VAL A 1 -0.33 -3.86 25.81
N PHE A 2 -0.69 -2.70 25.29
CA PHE A 2 0.09 -2.00 24.26
C PHE A 2 1.24 -1.28 24.95
N VAL A 3 2.48 -1.63 24.67
CA VAL A 3 3.66 -0.86 25.06
C VAL A 3 4.11 -0.03 23.89
N PHE A 4 4.05 1.30 24.03
CA PHE A 4 4.38 2.23 22.98
C PHE A 4 5.89 2.54 22.98
N GLY A 5 6.59 2.09 21.94
CA GLY A 5 7.95 2.50 21.65
C GLY A 5 8.08 3.75 20.76
N LEU A 6 6.97 4.46 20.49
CA LEU A 6 6.95 5.67 19.61
C LEU A 6 7.78 6.85 20.15
N LEU A 7 8.20 6.82 21.41
CA LEU A 7 8.93 7.93 22.03
C LEU A 7 10.39 8.02 21.58
N ASN A 8 10.96 6.91 21.07
CA ASN A 8 12.35 6.83 20.61
C ASN A 8 12.48 6.27 19.18
N GLY A 9 11.39 6.24 18.41
CA GLY A 9 11.42 5.76 17.01
C GLY A 9 11.48 4.23 16.85
N VAL A 10 11.16 3.46 17.89
CA VAL A 10 11.07 2.00 17.84
C VAL A 10 9.64 1.59 18.20
N GLU A 11 8.96 0.93 17.27
CA GLU A 11 7.65 0.33 17.50
C GLU A 11 7.83 -1.16 17.78
N ILE A 12 7.43 -1.60 18.99
CA ILE A 12 7.32 -3.02 19.31
C ILE A 12 5.84 -3.33 19.47
N PHE A 13 5.26 -4.01 18.50
CA PHE A 13 3.91 -4.56 18.61
C PHE A 13 3.99 -6.00 19.13
N LYS A 14 3.51 -6.21 20.35
CA LYS A 14 3.32 -7.55 20.87
C LYS A 14 1.83 -7.87 20.88
N LEU A 15 1.40 -8.71 19.96
CA LEU A 15 0.07 -9.31 20.01
C LEU A 15 0.12 -10.48 21.00
N SER A 16 -0.37 -10.28 22.21
CA SER A 16 -0.66 -11.37 23.12
C SER A 16 -2.10 -11.84 22.91
N ASN A 17 -2.30 -13.14 22.75
CA ASN A 17 -3.62 -13.74 22.85
C ASN A 17 -4.11 -13.67 24.31
N LEU A 18 -5.41 -13.87 24.53
CA LEU A 18 -6.09 -13.76 25.83
C LEU A 18 -5.51 -14.68 26.94
N GLU A 19 -4.58 -15.56 26.63
CA GLU A 19 -3.97 -16.53 27.55
C GLU A 19 -2.53 -16.22 27.96
N ASN A 20 -1.98 -15.04 27.62
CA ASN A 20 -0.63 -14.62 28.02
C ASN A 20 0.53 -15.56 27.64
N SER A 21 0.35 -16.47 26.68
CA SER A 21 1.43 -17.37 26.25
C SER A 21 2.27 -16.74 25.13
N LEU A 22 3.56 -16.68 25.35
CA LEU A 22 4.57 -16.38 24.33
C LEU A 22 4.62 -17.53 23.33
N ALA A 23 4.79 -17.24 22.05
CA ALA A 23 4.92 -18.23 20.99
C ALA A 23 6.00 -19.26 21.35
N ILE A 24 5.63 -20.53 21.27
CA ILE A 24 6.53 -21.66 21.54
C ILE A 24 7.53 -21.76 20.38
N SER A 25 8.83 -21.79 20.71
CA SER A 25 9.91 -22.01 19.75
C SER A 25 9.75 -23.36 19.03
N ASN A 26 9.72 -23.35 17.70
CA ASN A 26 9.77 -24.58 16.91
C ASN A 26 11.13 -25.28 17.06
N PRO A 27 11.16 -26.59 17.37
CA PRO A 27 12.41 -27.32 17.33
C PRO A 27 12.90 -27.50 15.91
N ALA A 28 14.19 -27.21 15.70
CA ALA A 28 14.87 -27.37 14.43
C ALA A 28 14.82 -28.82 13.95
N THR A 29 14.22 -29.08 12.81
CA THR A 29 14.34 -30.36 12.09
C THR A 29 15.63 -30.38 11.28
N PRO A 30 16.44 -31.45 11.33
CA PRO A 30 17.69 -31.52 10.57
C PRO A 30 17.42 -31.68 9.07
N MET A 31 18.05 -30.83 8.26
CA MET A 31 18.06 -30.94 6.81
C MET A 31 18.79 -32.20 6.35
N THR A 32 18.07 -33.11 5.71
CA THR A 32 18.64 -34.23 4.95
C THR A 32 19.02 -33.71 3.55
N VAL A 33 20.31 -33.64 3.26
CA VAL A 33 20.84 -33.29 1.94
C VAL A 33 20.66 -34.49 1.01
N CYS A 34 19.76 -34.39 0.04
CA CYS A 34 19.68 -35.35 -1.07
C CYS A 34 20.53 -34.83 -2.25
N THR A 35 21.58 -35.56 -2.58
CA THR A 35 22.38 -35.38 -3.79
C THR A 35 21.62 -35.93 -5.01
N PRO A 36 21.53 -35.20 -6.14
CA PRO A 36 20.91 -35.76 -7.34
C PRO A 36 21.93 -36.60 -8.12
N SER A 37 21.61 -37.88 -8.29
CA SER A 37 22.28 -38.81 -9.19
C SER A 37 22.05 -38.41 -10.64
N GLY A 38 23.13 -38.44 -11.44
CA GLY A 38 23.17 -38.01 -12.81
C GLY A 38 22.25 -38.76 -13.75
N VAL A 39 21.51 -38.01 -14.55
CA VAL A 39 20.80 -38.51 -15.74
C VAL A 39 21.66 -38.22 -16.98
N LYS A 40 22.15 -39.27 -17.65
CA LYS A 40 22.78 -39.20 -18.96
C LYS A 40 21.75 -38.76 -20.01
N ILE A 41 21.94 -37.59 -20.59
CA ILE A 41 21.20 -37.17 -21.78
C ILE A 41 21.81 -37.88 -23.00
N ARG A 42 21.04 -38.78 -23.60
CA ARG A 42 21.35 -39.44 -24.83
C ARG A 42 20.79 -38.62 -25.99
N ASN A 43 21.63 -38.14 -26.85
CA ASN A 43 21.26 -37.41 -28.06
C ASN A 43 20.31 -38.23 -28.93
N MET A 44 19.16 -37.61 -29.24
CA MET A 44 18.29 -38.12 -30.32
C MET A 44 17.97 -36.97 -31.26
N PHE A 45 18.82 -36.82 -32.28
CA PHE A 45 18.49 -36.09 -33.49
C PHE A 45 17.57 -36.95 -34.33
N LEU A 46 16.29 -36.56 -34.53
CA LEU A 46 15.43 -37.07 -35.57
C LEU A 46 14.52 -35.99 -36.11
N ALA A 47 14.75 -35.69 -37.38
CA ALA A 47 13.78 -35.31 -38.42
C ALA A 47 12.87 -34.12 -38.16
N PHE A 48 13.29 -32.93 -38.53
CA PHE A 48 12.38 -31.81 -38.82
C PHE A 48 11.97 -31.83 -40.28
N GLY A 49 10.80 -32.39 -40.52
CA GLY A 49 10.03 -32.22 -41.73
C GLY A 49 8.54 -32.28 -41.35
N HIS A 50 7.81 -31.19 -41.60
CA HIS A 50 6.37 -30.97 -41.38
C HIS A 50 6.01 -30.33 -40.04
N SER A 51 6.14 -29.00 -39.93
CA SER A 51 5.45 -28.31 -38.85
C SER A 51 5.28 -26.78 -39.01
N ASN A 52 5.39 -26.20 -40.18
CA ASN A 52 5.17 -24.75 -40.29
C ASN A 52 3.73 -24.33 -40.06
N VAL A 53 2.76 -25.21 -40.28
CA VAL A 53 1.33 -24.92 -40.10
C VAL A 53 0.92 -25.00 -38.63
N VAL A 54 1.46 -25.95 -37.87
CA VAL A 54 1.14 -26.12 -36.43
C VAL A 54 1.80 -25.02 -35.60
N THR A 55 3.05 -24.65 -35.91
CA THR A 55 3.76 -23.57 -35.19
C THR A 55 3.13 -22.21 -35.47
N THR A 56 2.72 -21.91 -36.72
CA THR A 56 2.01 -20.67 -37.03
C THR A 56 0.61 -20.64 -36.41
N GLY A 57 -0.10 -21.74 -36.32
CA GLY A 57 -1.39 -21.84 -35.62
C GLY A 57 -1.26 -21.61 -34.13
N MET A 58 -0.24 -22.18 -33.47
CA MET A 58 0.04 -21.95 -32.04
C MET A 58 0.44 -20.50 -31.72
N THR A 59 1.24 -19.87 -32.58
CA THR A 59 1.62 -18.47 -32.38
C THR A 59 0.43 -17.52 -32.54
N LEU A 60 -0.43 -17.76 -33.54
CA LEU A 60 -1.67 -17.02 -33.72
C LEU A 60 -2.64 -17.21 -32.55
N LEU A 61 -2.76 -18.41 -32.01
CA LEU A 61 -3.59 -18.67 -30.83
C LEU A 61 -3.06 -17.91 -29.59
N VAL A 62 -1.77 -17.94 -29.37
CA VAL A 62 -1.14 -17.19 -28.25
C VAL A 62 -1.38 -15.69 -28.40
N ILE A 63 -1.25 -15.13 -29.61
CA ILE A 63 -1.53 -13.72 -29.86
C ILE A 63 -3.00 -13.40 -29.59
N LEU A 64 -3.93 -14.22 -30.08
CA LEU A 64 -5.37 -14.03 -29.85
C LEU A 64 -5.74 -14.10 -28.38
N VAL A 65 -5.16 -15.04 -27.62
CA VAL A 65 -5.37 -15.15 -26.17
C VAL A 65 -4.83 -13.90 -25.45
N ASN A 66 -3.66 -13.41 -25.81
CA ASN A 66 -3.11 -12.20 -25.21
C ASN A 66 -3.96 -10.95 -25.54
N VAL A 67 -4.43 -10.80 -26.77
CA VAL A 67 -5.35 -9.73 -27.17
C VAL A 67 -6.66 -9.84 -26.41
N LEU A 68 -7.23 -11.03 -26.28
CA LEU A 68 -8.47 -11.27 -25.53
C LEU A 68 -8.28 -10.93 -24.04
N VAL A 69 -7.19 -11.39 -23.41
CA VAL A 69 -6.87 -11.06 -22.03
C VAL A 69 -6.69 -9.55 -21.87
N TYR A 70 -6.01 -8.88 -22.78
CA TYR A 70 -5.87 -7.42 -22.78
C TYR A 70 -7.24 -6.72 -22.87
N HIS A 71 -8.11 -7.14 -23.77
CA HIS A 71 -9.46 -6.56 -23.87
C HIS A 71 -10.33 -6.86 -22.63
N LEU A 72 -10.24 -8.06 -22.08
CA LEU A 72 -10.96 -8.41 -20.85
C LEU A 72 -10.48 -7.59 -19.65
N THR A 73 -9.17 -7.38 -19.51
CA THR A 73 -8.64 -6.51 -18.44
C THR A 73 -9.08 -5.05 -18.62
N ARG A 74 -9.08 -4.52 -19.84
CA ARG A 74 -9.59 -3.17 -20.14
C ARG A 74 -11.10 -3.03 -19.88
N ILE A 75 -11.89 -4.06 -20.22
CA ILE A 75 -13.33 -4.06 -19.92
C ILE A 75 -13.56 -4.16 -18.40
N TRP A 76 -12.75 -4.93 -17.69
CA TRP A 76 -12.83 -5.06 -16.24
C TRP A 76 -12.48 -3.74 -15.54
N GLU A 77 -11.39 -3.07 -15.96
CA GLU A 77 -11.01 -1.73 -15.49
C GLU A 77 -12.11 -0.70 -15.76
N ALA A 78 -12.65 -0.67 -17.01
CA ALA A 78 -13.75 0.23 -17.36
C ALA A 78 -15.04 -0.07 -16.55
N LYS A 79 -15.36 -1.34 -16.31
CA LYS A 79 -16.50 -1.72 -15.47
C LYS A 79 -16.30 -1.38 -14.00
N PHE A 80 -15.06 -1.43 -13.50
CA PHE A 80 -14.74 -1.03 -12.14
C PHE A 80 -14.90 0.49 -11.97
N CYS A 81 -14.43 1.31 -12.93
CA CYS A 81 -14.70 2.75 -12.97
C CYS A 81 -16.21 3.04 -13.12
N LEU A 82 -16.89 2.43 -14.10
CA LEU A 82 -18.33 2.67 -14.38
C LEU A 82 -19.25 2.17 -13.26
N LYS A 83 -18.87 1.12 -12.53
CA LYS A 83 -19.68 0.63 -11.41
C LYS A 83 -19.71 1.62 -10.25
N ASN A 84 -18.70 2.49 -10.16
CA ASN A 84 -18.68 3.56 -9.16
C ASN A 84 -19.50 4.79 -9.59
N ASP A 85 -19.71 5.01 -10.91
CA ASP A 85 -20.46 6.16 -11.42
C ASP A 85 -21.99 5.90 -11.47
N THR A 86 -22.46 4.65 -11.49
CA THR A 86 -23.89 4.33 -11.61
C THR A 86 -24.61 4.04 -10.29
N VAL A 87 -23.91 4.06 -9.16
CA VAL A 87 -24.51 3.94 -7.81
C VAL A 87 -24.58 5.32 -7.16
N ALA A 88 -25.09 6.32 -7.88
CA ALA A 88 -25.38 7.64 -7.35
C ALA A 88 -26.80 7.66 -6.78
N ALA A 89 -27.08 6.95 -5.70
CA ALA A 89 -28.26 7.20 -4.86
C ALA A 89 -28.29 6.38 -3.56
N THR A 90 -27.19 6.16 -2.83
CA THR A 90 -27.21 5.93 -1.37
C THR A 90 -25.76 5.92 -0.83
N THR A 91 -25.35 7.04 -0.21
CA THR A 91 -24.57 7.16 1.03
C THR A 91 -23.22 6.40 1.18
N GLU A 92 -22.38 6.30 0.14
CA GLU A 92 -20.94 6.08 0.37
C GLU A 92 -20.16 6.88 -0.65
N PRO A 93 -19.12 7.66 -0.30
CA PRO A 93 -18.30 8.36 -1.29
C PRO A 93 -17.48 7.32 -2.05
N ALA A 94 -17.97 6.96 -3.24
CA ALA A 94 -17.23 6.12 -4.17
C ALA A 94 -15.86 6.76 -4.45
N CYS A 95 -14.79 5.98 -4.39
CA CYS A 95 -13.43 6.42 -4.74
C CYS A 95 -13.42 6.92 -6.20
N ARG A 96 -13.17 8.22 -6.39
CA ARG A 96 -13.27 8.88 -7.70
C ARG A 96 -12.14 8.42 -8.63
N CYS A 97 -12.45 8.12 -9.89
CA CYS A 97 -11.46 7.94 -10.93
C CYS A 97 -11.14 9.32 -11.58
N PHE A 98 -9.88 9.74 -11.51
CA PHE A 98 -9.40 10.97 -12.14
C PHE A 98 -8.77 10.65 -13.48
N SER A 99 -8.96 11.51 -14.49
CA SER A 99 -8.26 11.39 -15.75
C SER A 99 -6.78 11.80 -15.59
N LEU A 100 -5.92 11.19 -16.40
CA LEU A 100 -4.50 11.58 -16.43
C LEU A 100 -4.33 13.05 -16.82
N ALA A 101 -5.20 13.57 -17.71
CA ALA A 101 -5.18 14.97 -18.14
C ALA A 101 -5.43 15.95 -16.99
N GLU A 102 -6.36 15.66 -16.07
CA GLU A 102 -6.60 16.46 -14.87
C GLU A 102 -5.35 16.51 -13.98
N ILE A 103 -4.72 15.36 -13.76
CA ILE A 103 -3.53 15.26 -12.89
C ILE A 103 -2.31 15.95 -13.52
N VAL A 104 -2.07 15.74 -14.82
CA VAL A 104 -0.98 16.38 -15.57
C VAL A 104 -1.14 17.91 -15.54
N SER A 105 -2.36 18.40 -15.73
CA SER A 105 -2.66 19.83 -15.63
C SER A 105 -2.41 20.37 -14.21
N ALA A 106 -2.91 19.69 -13.18
CA ALA A 106 -2.78 20.10 -11.79
C ALA A 106 -1.32 20.10 -11.28
N THR A 107 -0.45 19.26 -11.86
CA THR A 107 0.96 19.14 -11.50
C THR A 107 1.92 19.82 -12.48
N GLN A 108 1.40 20.56 -13.48
CA GLN A 108 2.19 21.14 -14.56
C GLN A 108 3.15 20.10 -15.15
N ASN A 109 2.58 18.99 -15.63
CA ASN A 109 3.32 17.84 -16.17
C ASN A 109 4.33 17.24 -15.18
N PHE A 110 3.89 16.98 -13.94
CA PHE A 110 4.71 16.40 -12.88
C PHE A 110 5.99 17.20 -12.58
N SER A 111 5.89 18.52 -12.61
CA SER A 111 7.00 19.42 -12.30
C SER A 111 7.56 19.16 -10.90
N ASP A 112 8.89 19.12 -10.79
CA ASP A 112 9.59 18.93 -9.51
C ASP A 112 9.31 20.04 -8.48
N ALA A 113 8.79 21.21 -8.92
CA ALA A 113 8.37 22.29 -8.05
C ALA A 113 7.20 21.90 -7.10
N PHE A 114 6.39 20.93 -7.49
CA PHE A 114 5.26 20.42 -6.70
C PHE A 114 5.59 19.20 -5.86
N VAL A 115 6.82 18.68 -5.93
CA VAL A 115 7.22 17.48 -5.17
C VAL A 115 7.35 17.83 -3.68
N ILE A 116 6.57 17.13 -2.86
CA ILE A 116 6.58 17.23 -1.40
C ILE A 116 7.20 16.01 -0.72
N GLY A 117 7.37 14.88 -1.44
CA GLY A 117 7.98 13.67 -0.92
C GLY A 117 8.59 12.81 -2.01
N ARG A 118 9.63 12.04 -1.66
CA ARG A 118 10.29 11.05 -2.52
C ARG A 118 10.58 9.80 -1.70
N GLY A 119 10.25 8.63 -2.21
CA GLY A 119 10.50 7.35 -1.54
C GLY A 119 10.68 6.21 -2.54
N GLY A 120 10.87 5.00 -2.02
CA GLY A 120 11.01 3.79 -2.84
C GLY A 120 9.80 3.49 -3.73
N PHE A 121 8.62 3.98 -3.34
CA PHE A 121 7.37 3.78 -4.08
C PHE A 121 7.12 4.83 -5.18
N GLY A 122 7.89 5.92 -5.21
CA GLY A 122 7.73 6.98 -6.20
C GLY A 122 7.82 8.40 -5.62
N LYS A 123 7.21 9.35 -6.32
CA LYS A 123 7.15 10.77 -5.92
C LYS A 123 5.74 11.13 -5.44
N VAL A 124 5.67 12.00 -4.44
CA VAL A 124 4.42 12.61 -3.96
C VAL A 124 4.41 14.08 -4.34
N TYR A 125 3.33 14.53 -4.95
CA TYR A 125 3.14 15.91 -5.42
C TYR A 125 2.00 16.56 -4.64
N LYS A 126 2.14 17.85 -4.34
CA LYS A 126 1.04 18.70 -3.87
C LYS A 126 0.41 19.36 -5.08
N ALA A 127 -0.91 19.26 -5.24
CA ALA A 127 -1.61 19.86 -6.35
C ALA A 127 -2.98 20.41 -5.92
N TYR A 128 -3.46 21.44 -6.62
CA TYR A 128 -4.85 21.90 -6.53
C TYR A 128 -5.63 21.30 -7.69
N ILE A 129 -6.73 20.63 -7.42
CA ILE A 129 -7.62 20.05 -8.43
C ILE A 129 -8.90 20.88 -8.52
N PRO A 130 -9.10 21.67 -9.61
CA PRO A 130 -10.26 22.55 -9.74
C PRO A 130 -11.60 21.81 -9.70
N ALA A 131 -11.66 20.58 -10.22
CA ALA A 131 -12.88 19.79 -10.31
C ALA A 131 -13.48 19.39 -8.94
N ILE A 132 -12.67 19.38 -7.88
CA ILE A 132 -13.11 19.13 -6.49
C ILE A 132 -12.86 20.34 -5.58
N GLN A 133 -12.20 21.39 -6.09
CA GLN A 133 -11.84 22.61 -5.36
C GLN A 133 -10.98 22.36 -4.11
N GLU A 134 -10.12 21.33 -4.14
CA GLU A 134 -9.29 20.93 -3.01
C GLU A 134 -7.80 20.86 -3.37
N ILE A 135 -6.97 21.08 -2.34
CA ILE A 135 -5.54 20.76 -2.39
C ILE A 135 -5.37 19.31 -2.00
N VAL A 136 -4.68 18.55 -2.83
CA VAL A 136 -4.48 17.09 -2.69
C VAL A 136 -3.01 16.70 -2.67
N ALA A 137 -2.73 15.52 -2.15
CA ALA A 137 -1.45 14.84 -2.30
C ALA A 137 -1.59 13.71 -3.34
N LEU A 138 -0.74 13.75 -4.37
CA LEU A 138 -0.73 12.82 -5.48
C LEU A 138 0.47 11.88 -5.35
N LYS A 139 0.27 10.63 -4.97
CA LYS A 139 1.32 9.60 -4.89
C LYS A 139 1.41 8.89 -6.23
N ARG A 140 2.42 9.24 -7.04
CA ARG A 140 2.70 8.62 -8.34
C ARG A 140 3.62 7.43 -8.14
N LEU A 141 3.13 6.24 -8.40
CA LEU A 141 3.82 4.97 -8.21
C LEU A 141 4.59 4.56 -9.49
N HIS A 142 5.67 3.79 -9.29
CA HIS A 142 6.39 3.20 -10.42
C HIS A 142 5.63 1.98 -10.95
N TRP A 143 5.10 2.07 -12.18
CA TRP A 143 4.31 1.02 -12.81
C TRP A 143 5.12 -0.23 -13.20
N SER A 144 6.45 -0.10 -13.34
CA SER A 144 7.33 -1.14 -13.89
C SER A 144 7.50 -2.38 -13.01
N SER A 145 6.99 -2.38 -11.78
CA SER A 145 7.08 -3.52 -10.87
C SER A 145 5.72 -4.15 -10.60
N ARG A 146 5.65 -5.51 -10.64
CA ARG A 146 4.46 -6.24 -10.20
C ARG A 146 4.08 -5.91 -8.77
N GLN A 147 5.05 -5.59 -7.93
CA GLN A 147 4.85 -5.17 -6.56
C GLN A 147 4.12 -3.83 -6.49
N GLY A 148 4.54 -2.82 -7.26
CA GLY A 148 3.89 -1.50 -7.29
C GLY A 148 2.43 -1.56 -7.74
N ALA A 149 2.10 -2.38 -8.75
CA ALA A 149 0.72 -2.60 -9.17
C ALA A 149 -0.11 -3.28 -8.07
N HIS A 150 0.44 -4.26 -7.37
CA HIS A 150 -0.24 -4.92 -6.25
C HIS A 150 -0.49 -3.95 -5.09
N GLU A 151 0.50 -3.15 -4.72
CA GLU A 151 0.39 -2.14 -3.67
C GLU A 151 -0.66 -1.07 -4.01
N PHE A 152 -0.68 -0.59 -5.27
CA PHE A 152 -1.66 0.36 -5.76
C PHE A 152 -3.11 -0.14 -5.55
N TRP A 153 -3.40 -1.35 -6.02
CA TRP A 153 -4.75 -1.91 -5.87
C TRP A 153 -5.10 -2.27 -4.42
N THR A 154 -4.12 -2.76 -3.64
CA THR A 154 -4.32 -3.02 -2.21
C THR A 154 -4.70 -1.75 -1.46
N GLU A 155 -4.04 -0.63 -1.76
CA GLU A 155 -4.29 0.66 -1.11
C GLU A 155 -5.68 1.20 -1.46
N ILE A 156 -6.10 1.10 -2.73
CA ILE A 156 -7.46 1.47 -3.17
C ILE A 156 -8.49 0.58 -2.48
N GLU A 157 -8.35 -0.74 -2.55
CA GLU A 157 -9.31 -1.68 -1.96
C GLU A 157 -9.48 -1.46 -0.47
N THR A 158 -8.40 -1.16 0.23
CA THR A 158 -8.41 -0.93 1.67
C THR A 158 -9.03 0.43 2.00
N LEU A 159 -8.47 1.53 1.49
CA LEU A 159 -8.86 2.88 1.88
C LEU A 159 -10.20 3.33 1.30
N SER A 160 -10.69 2.75 0.19
CA SER A 160 -12.02 3.07 -0.33
C SER A 160 -13.15 2.74 0.65
N LYS A 161 -12.91 1.78 1.54
CA LYS A 161 -13.89 1.28 2.53
C LYS A 161 -13.71 1.87 3.94
N LEU A 162 -12.59 2.56 4.18
CA LEU A 162 -12.22 3.04 5.52
C LEU A 162 -12.40 4.55 5.63
N ARG A 163 -13.01 5.00 6.72
CA ARG A 163 -13.12 6.42 7.06
C ARG A 163 -12.93 6.57 8.57
N HIS A 164 -11.83 7.21 8.95
CA HIS A 164 -11.54 7.48 10.36
C HIS A 164 -10.63 8.70 10.50
N ILE A 165 -10.80 9.49 11.58
CA ILE A 165 -10.03 10.73 11.80
C ILE A 165 -8.52 10.50 11.86
N HIS A 166 -8.09 9.31 12.31
CA HIS A 166 -6.68 8.93 12.41
C HIS A 166 -6.18 8.08 11.25
N LEU A 167 -6.88 8.07 10.11
CA LEU A 167 -6.42 7.50 8.85
C LEU A 167 -6.42 8.57 7.77
N VAL A 168 -5.50 8.46 6.81
CA VAL A 168 -5.55 9.32 5.61
C VAL A 168 -6.76 8.97 4.76
N SER A 169 -7.38 9.98 4.16
CA SER A 169 -8.52 9.79 3.25
C SER A 169 -8.04 9.66 1.82
N LEU A 170 -8.38 8.54 1.19
CA LEU A 170 -8.24 8.37 -0.26
C LEU A 170 -9.44 9.05 -0.92
N ILE A 171 -9.18 10.06 -1.75
CA ILE A 171 -10.19 10.80 -2.53
C ILE A 171 -10.47 10.08 -3.84
N GLY A 172 -9.40 9.54 -4.46
CA GLY A 172 -9.53 8.85 -5.73
C GLY A 172 -8.21 8.30 -6.25
N TYR A 173 -8.22 7.89 -7.52
CA TYR A 173 -7.04 7.36 -8.19
C TYR A 173 -7.07 7.65 -9.68
N CYS A 174 -5.93 7.50 -10.36
CA CYS A 174 -5.82 7.43 -11.81
C CYS A 174 -5.02 6.19 -12.20
N ASN A 175 -5.54 5.45 -13.21
CA ASN A 175 -4.87 4.29 -13.79
C ASN A 175 -4.99 4.35 -15.31
N GLU A 176 -4.38 5.36 -15.92
CA GLU A 176 -4.39 5.59 -17.36
C GLU A 176 -2.98 5.62 -17.93
N SER A 177 -2.82 5.17 -19.17
CA SER A 177 -1.55 5.29 -19.93
C SER A 177 -0.31 4.80 -19.16
N GLN A 178 -0.43 3.71 -18.42
CA GLN A 178 0.61 3.11 -17.58
C GLN A 178 1.02 4.00 -16.39
N GLU A 179 0.22 4.98 -16.01
CA GLU A 179 0.40 5.74 -14.79
C GLU A 179 -0.49 5.16 -13.67
N MET A 180 0.06 5.04 -12.48
CA MET A 180 -0.64 4.64 -11.28
C MET A 180 -0.50 5.74 -10.24
N ILE A 181 -1.58 6.48 -10.00
CA ILE A 181 -1.55 7.66 -9.15
C ILE A 181 -2.69 7.58 -8.14
N LEU A 182 -2.37 7.68 -6.86
CA LEU A 182 -3.32 7.76 -5.76
C LEU A 182 -3.51 9.21 -5.34
N VAL A 183 -4.75 9.61 -5.12
CA VAL A 183 -5.16 10.98 -4.78
C VAL A 183 -5.67 11.00 -3.34
N TYR A 184 -4.96 11.69 -2.46
CA TYR A 184 -5.28 11.78 -1.03
C TYR A 184 -5.60 13.20 -0.59
N GLU A 185 -6.26 13.34 0.55
CA GLU A 185 -6.27 14.58 1.29
C GLU A 185 -4.84 15.08 1.51
N TYR A 186 -4.62 16.39 1.39
CA TYR A 186 -3.30 16.97 1.67
C TYR A 186 -3.11 17.18 3.18
N ILE A 187 -2.07 16.59 3.75
CA ILE A 187 -1.72 16.70 5.17
C ILE A 187 -0.53 17.64 5.33
N PRO A 188 -0.70 18.82 5.97
CA PRO A 188 0.23 19.94 5.83
C PRO A 188 1.54 19.81 6.61
N ARG A 189 1.60 19.08 7.72
CA ARG A 189 2.80 18.99 8.56
C ARG A 189 3.75 17.84 8.20
N GLY A 190 3.44 17.09 7.13
CA GLY A 190 4.29 15.98 6.69
C GLY A 190 4.27 14.80 7.65
N THR A 191 5.36 14.04 7.69
CA THR A 191 5.46 12.82 8.50
C THR A 191 5.87 13.09 9.94
N LEU A 192 5.56 12.16 10.85
CA LEU A 192 6.07 12.19 12.21
C LEU A 192 7.61 12.16 12.22
N ALA A 193 8.22 11.35 11.33
CA ALA A 193 9.67 11.32 11.14
C ALA A 193 10.25 12.69 10.80
N ASP A 194 9.60 13.46 9.90
CA ASP A 194 10.02 14.82 9.57
C ASP A 194 10.00 15.74 10.81
N ASN A 195 8.97 15.62 11.64
CA ASN A 195 8.79 16.42 12.84
C ASN A 195 9.68 15.99 14.00
N LEU A 196 10.18 14.74 14.02
CA LEU A 196 11.11 14.25 15.03
C LEU A 196 12.58 14.52 14.67
N TYR A 197 12.96 14.35 13.39
CA TYR A 197 14.37 14.24 12.99
C TYR A 197 14.87 15.33 12.04
N LYS A 198 14.00 16.05 11.30
CA LYS A 198 14.44 17.06 10.32
C LYS A 198 14.55 18.49 10.85
N MET A 199 14.43 18.69 12.12
CA MET A 199 14.32 19.98 12.78
C MET A 199 15.48 20.96 12.57
N SER A 200 16.62 20.52 12.03
CA SER A 200 17.85 21.35 12.06
C SER A 200 18.39 21.78 10.70
N ARG A 201 17.73 21.48 9.56
CA ARG A 201 18.39 21.61 8.25
C ARG A 201 18.26 22.96 7.53
N LYS A 202 17.43 23.91 7.97
CA LYS A 202 17.25 25.20 7.25
C LYS A 202 16.88 26.40 8.14
N GLY A 203 17.46 26.56 9.31
CA GLY A 203 17.33 27.85 10.04
C GLY A 203 15.88 28.28 10.41
N ASN A 204 14.90 27.43 10.21
CA ASN A 204 13.57 27.64 10.75
C ASN A 204 13.53 26.98 12.12
N ASP A 205 13.50 27.79 13.19
CA ASP A 205 13.32 27.37 14.57
C ASP A 205 11.90 26.77 14.78
N ILE A 206 11.65 25.58 14.20
CA ILE A 206 10.47 24.81 14.56
C ILE A 206 10.78 24.17 15.91
N ALA A 207 10.06 24.57 16.94
CA ALA A 207 10.22 24.01 18.27
C ALA A 207 10.01 22.49 18.24
N PRO A 208 10.85 21.70 18.97
CA PRO A 208 10.68 20.25 19.05
C PRO A 208 9.29 19.89 19.59
N LEU A 209 8.75 18.78 19.12
CA LEU A 209 7.50 18.24 19.67
C LEU A 209 7.66 18.03 21.17
N GLY A 210 6.86 18.72 21.96
CA GLY A 210 6.81 18.55 23.42
C GLY A 210 6.25 17.19 23.81
N TRP A 211 6.47 16.79 25.06
CA TRP A 211 5.99 15.48 25.57
C TRP A 211 4.49 15.27 25.37
N GLU A 212 3.68 16.26 25.70
CA GLU A 212 2.23 16.19 25.58
C GLU A 212 1.80 15.98 24.11
N GLN A 213 2.44 16.67 23.16
CA GLN A 213 2.17 16.51 21.74
C GLN A 213 2.52 15.10 21.27
N ARG A 214 3.69 14.58 21.66
CA ARG A 214 4.10 13.21 21.34
C ARG A 214 3.09 12.18 21.86
N LEU A 215 2.64 12.35 23.11
CA LEU A 215 1.64 11.47 23.71
C LEU A 215 0.31 11.52 22.97
N ARG A 216 -0.17 12.72 22.59
CA ARG A 216 -1.40 12.88 21.79
C ARG A 216 -1.29 12.21 20.42
N ILE A 217 -0.13 12.35 19.75
CA ILE A 217 0.15 11.70 18.47
C ILE A 217 0.11 10.17 18.63
N CYS A 218 0.75 9.63 19.67
CA CYS A 218 0.74 8.19 19.98
C CYS A 218 -0.70 7.68 20.21
N ILE A 219 -1.49 8.39 21.01
CA ILE A 219 -2.89 8.02 21.28
C ILE A 219 -3.70 8.05 19.99
N GLY A 220 -3.49 9.04 19.13
CA GLY A 220 -4.18 9.13 17.83
C GLY A 220 -3.83 7.96 16.93
N ALA A 221 -2.53 7.64 16.78
CA ALA A 221 -2.08 6.49 16.00
C ALA A 221 -2.66 5.17 16.54
N ALA A 222 -2.66 4.99 17.87
CA ALA A 222 -3.26 3.81 18.51
C ALA A 222 -4.76 3.65 18.22
N ARG A 223 -5.52 4.75 18.25
CA ARG A 223 -6.95 4.75 17.89
C ARG A 223 -7.17 4.40 16.41
N GLY A 224 -6.28 4.89 15.53
CA GLY A 224 -6.31 4.49 14.12
C GLY A 224 -6.07 2.99 13.95
N LEU A 225 -5.10 2.41 14.65
CA LEU A 225 -4.81 0.97 14.62
C LEU A 225 -5.95 0.14 15.24
N GLU A 226 -6.53 0.60 16.35
CA GLU A 226 -7.69 -0.06 16.94
C GLU A 226 -8.86 -0.11 15.95
N TYR A 227 -9.14 1.00 15.27
CA TYR A 227 -10.18 1.03 14.24
C TYR A 227 -9.88 0.05 13.09
N LEU A 228 -8.63 -0.04 12.63
CA LEU A 228 -8.23 -1.01 11.61
C LEU A 228 -8.46 -2.45 12.05
N HIS A 229 -8.15 -2.77 13.30
CA HIS A 229 -8.24 -4.13 13.82
C HIS A 229 -9.66 -4.55 14.16
N ASN A 230 -10.46 -3.65 14.76
CA ASN A 230 -11.74 -3.99 15.38
C ASN A 230 -12.92 -3.16 14.91
N GLY A 231 -12.66 -2.02 14.23
CA GLY A 231 -13.70 -1.03 13.89
C GLY A 231 -14.46 -1.33 12.59
N THR A 232 -14.12 -2.39 11.88
CA THR A 232 -14.71 -2.74 10.58
C THR A 232 -15.11 -4.20 10.53
N GLU A 233 -15.95 -4.58 9.56
CA GLU A 233 -16.35 -5.98 9.33
C GLU A 233 -15.15 -6.89 9.01
N TYR A 234 -14.10 -6.32 8.44
CA TYR A 234 -12.84 -6.99 8.11
C TYR A 234 -11.73 -6.34 8.92
N GLY A 235 -11.02 -7.11 9.73
CA GLY A 235 -9.79 -6.63 10.35
C GLY A 235 -8.76 -6.28 9.28
N VAL A 236 -8.10 -5.15 9.42
CA VAL A 236 -7.03 -4.71 8.52
C VAL A 236 -5.72 -4.71 9.28
N ILE A 237 -4.77 -5.53 8.83
CA ILE A 237 -3.41 -5.53 9.34
C ILE A 237 -2.58 -4.63 8.41
N HIS A 238 -2.03 -3.53 8.95
CA HIS A 238 -1.30 -2.54 8.17
C HIS A 238 0.03 -3.06 7.62
N ARG A 239 0.83 -3.72 8.44
CA ARG A 239 2.13 -4.38 8.17
C ARG A 239 3.31 -3.44 7.88
N ASP A 240 3.15 -2.12 7.93
CA ASP A 240 4.26 -1.18 7.76
C ASP A 240 4.04 0.08 8.61
N VAL A 241 3.68 -0.10 9.90
CA VAL A 241 3.52 1.02 10.82
C VAL A 241 4.89 1.52 11.24
N LYS A 242 5.17 2.78 10.93
CA LYS A 242 6.43 3.47 11.24
C LYS A 242 6.19 4.98 11.25
N ASP A 243 7.13 5.73 11.80
CA ASP A 243 7.05 7.18 11.92
C ASP A 243 6.93 7.93 10.59
N SER A 244 7.51 7.40 9.51
CA SER A 244 7.36 7.96 8.17
C SER A 244 6.00 7.68 7.52
N ASN A 245 5.21 6.74 8.06
CA ASN A 245 3.85 6.42 7.62
C ASN A 245 2.76 6.99 8.55
N ILE A 246 3.15 7.85 9.50
CA ILE A 246 2.24 8.64 10.32
C ILE A 246 2.38 10.10 9.87
N LEU A 247 1.30 10.66 9.33
CA LEU A 247 1.22 12.06 8.93
C LEU A 247 0.59 12.90 10.04
N LEU A 248 0.94 14.18 10.09
CA LEU A 248 0.41 15.13 11.07
C LEU A 248 -0.36 16.25 10.36
N ASP A 249 -1.62 16.46 10.75
CA ASP A 249 -2.41 17.58 10.26
C ASP A 249 -1.98 18.92 10.92
N GLU A 250 -2.67 20.03 10.61
CA GLU A 250 -2.40 21.34 11.16
C GLU A 250 -2.50 21.40 12.70
N ASN A 251 -3.28 20.52 13.31
CA ASN A 251 -3.50 20.41 14.75
C ASN A 251 -2.65 19.32 15.42
N PHE A 252 -1.67 18.75 14.70
CA PHE A 252 -0.87 17.60 15.12
C PHE A 252 -1.69 16.32 15.37
N VAL A 253 -2.86 16.18 14.73
CA VAL A 253 -3.61 14.93 14.76
C VAL A 253 -2.89 13.92 13.87
N ALA A 254 -2.60 12.74 14.44
CA ALA A 254 -1.96 11.65 13.73
C ALA A 254 -2.92 11.01 12.73
N LYS A 255 -2.43 10.76 11.51
CA LYS A 255 -3.14 10.03 10.45
C LYS A 255 -2.21 8.96 9.88
N ILE A 256 -2.61 7.68 10.00
CA ILE A 256 -1.89 6.53 9.44
C ILE A 256 -2.05 6.55 7.93
N SER A 257 -0.96 6.30 7.21
CA SER A 257 -0.87 6.33 5.75
C SER A 257 -0.09 5.13 5.20
N ASP A 258 -0.10 4.94 3.87
CA ASP A 258 0.65 3.92 3.14
C ASP A 258 0.15 2.49 3.38
N PHE A 259 -1.04 2.19 2.88
CA PHE A 259 -1.72 0.89 3.02
C PHE A 259 -1.36 -0.14 1.94
N GLY A 260 -0.36 0.12 1.11
CA GLY A 260 0.04 -0.75 0.00
C GLY A 260 0.48 -2.16 0.42
N LEU A 261 0.95 -2.31 1.66
CA LEU A 261 1.32 -3.61 2.24
C LEU A 261 0.20 -4.22 3.09
N SER A 262 -0.92 -3.55 3.30
CA SER A 262 -1.98 -3.98 4.20
C SER A 262 -2.60 -5.33 3.79
N LYS A 263 -3.22 -6.00 4.74
CA LYS A 263 -3.95 -7.25 4.51
C LYS A 263 -5.31 -7.16 5.19
N LEU A 264 -6.36 -7.39 4.40
CA LEU A 264 -7.71 -7.55 4.92
C LEU A 264 -7.92 -9.01 5.32
N GLU A 265 -8.47 -9.23 6.50
CA GLU A 265 -8.84 -10.56 6.99
C GLU A 265 -10.25 -10.53 7.57
N ARG A 266 -11.07 -11.52 7.25
CA ARG A 266 -12.39 -11.64 7.89
C ARG A 266 -12.22 -11.98 9.38
N LEU A 267 -12.80 -11.17 10.24
CA LEU A 267 -12.88 -11.42 11.67
C LEU A 267 -13.86 -12.58 11.91
N THR A 268 -13.41 -13.83 11.72
CA THR A 268 -14.17 -15.01 12.13
C THR A 268 -13.67 -15.46 13.49
N GLN A 269 -14.60 -15.70 14.42
CA GLN A 269 -14.31 -16.10 15.81
C GLN A 269 -13.40 -17.34 15.95
N SER A 270 -13.11 -18.04 14.84
CA SER A 270 -12.37 -19.30 14.86
C SER A 270 -10.89 -19.20 14.50
N LYS A 271 -10.39 -18.03 14.05
CA LYS A 271 -8.98 -17.88 13.66
C LYS A 271 -8.29 -16.79 14.48
N SER A 272 -7.39 -17.20 15.36
CA SER A 272 -6.54 -16.32 16.17
C SER A 272 -5.24 -15.89 15.46
N TYR A 273 -4.98 -16.36 14.24
CA TYR A 273 -3.76 -16.06 13.48
C TYR A 273 -4.04 -15.87 12.00
N VAL A 274 -3.22 -15.04 11.35
CA VAL A 274 -3.24 -14.78 9.91
C VAL A 274 -1.92 -15.25 9.32
N SER A 275 -1.95 -16.27 8.46
CA SER A 275 -0.75 -16.70 7.73
C SER A 275 -0.43 -15.69 6.63
N THR A 276 0.78 -15.13 6.67
CA THR A 276 1.26 -14.19 5.65
C THR A 276 2.79 -14.30 5.51
N LYS A 277 3.30 -13.87 4.35
CA LYS A 277 4.74 -13.65 4.21
C LYS A 277 5.13 -12.43 5.02
N VAL A 278 6.30 -12.49 5.68
CA VAL A 278 6.88 -11.33 6.38
C VAL A 278 7.00 -10.16 5.40
N LYS A 279 6.41 -9.04 5.76
CA LYS A 279 6.47 -7.77 5.04
C LYS A 279 6.59 -6.66 6.06
N GLY A 280 7.19 -5.55 5.65
CA GLY A 280 7.39 -4.38 6.50
C GLY A 280 8.79 -3.78 6.30
N THR A 281 9.11 -2.80 7.12
CA THR A 281 10.40 -2.11 7.09
C THR A 281 11.33 -2.72 8.15
N PRO A 282 12.57 -3.16 7.80
CA PRO A 282 13.55 -3.63 8.79
C PRO A 282 13.75 -2.61 9.91
N GLY A 283 13.79 -3.10 11.15
CA GLY A 283 13.88 -2.27 12.36
C GLY A 283 12.53 -1.86 12.95
N PHE A 284 11.41 -2.02 12.20
CA PHE A 284 10.05 -1.76 12.65
C PHE A 284 9.21 -3.06 12.75
N CYS A 285 9.74 -4.17 12.29
CA CYS A 285 9.12 -5.49 12.47
C CYS A 285 9.61 -6.11 13.77
N ASP A 286 8.73 -6.90 14.42
CA ASP A 286 9.12 -7.73 15.55
C ASP A 286 10.19 -8.74 15.09
N PRO A 287 11.32 -8.89 15.81
CA PRO A 287 12.36 -9.86 15.44
C PRO A 287 11.88 -11.30 15.39
N ASP A 288 10.83 -11.63 16.14
CA ASP A 288 10.26 -12.99 16.22
C ASP A 288 9.16 -13.26 15.17
N TYR A 289 8.90 -12.27 14.28
CA TYR A 289 7.86 -12.33 13.25
C TYR A 289 8.29 -13.02 11.93
#